data_bb004554614b0cdae078dfd467e2b816
#
_entry.id   bb004554614b0cdae078dfd467e2b816
#
_cell.length_a   1.000
_cell.length_b   1.000
_cell.length_c   1.000
_cell.angle_alpha   90.00
_cell.angle_beta   90.00
_cell.angle_gamma   90.00
#
_symmetry.space_group_name_H-M   'P 1'
#
loop_
_entity.id
_entity.type
_entity.pdbx_description
1 polymer ?
#
loop_
_entity_poly.entity_id
_entity_poly.type
_entity_poly.pdbx_seq_one_letter_code
_entity_poly.pdbx_strand_id
1 'polypeptide(L)'
;SSKSGLWKSPTCLNNVETFANIPAIILKGGDWFANLGTEDSSGTKVFALGGKVENVGLVEVPMGTTLRDIVFEIGGGIPEGKKFKAVQTGGPSGGCIPTEHLDTPIDFGSLSSIGSMMGSGGMLVLDESDCMVDIAKFFLEFTVEESCGKCTPCRIGTTRLLEILTKITEGNGTLQDLDDLENLAETIQTASLCGLGKAAPNPVLSTLQYFKDEYIAHVVDKKCPAGKCQNLLSYFITDDCKGCTKCSRECPAGCITGSVKEQHTIDTSKCLKCGA
;
A
#
# COMPACT_ATOMS: atom_id res chain seq x y z
N SER A 1 -11.75 24.62 16.00
CA SER A 1 -10.95 24.79 17.24
C SER A 1 -10.51 26.24 17.48
N SER A 2 -10.14 27.01 16.44
CA SER A 2 -9.68 28.43 16.59
C SER A 2 -10.66 29.37 17.26
N LYS A 3 -11.96 29.14 17.14
CA LYS A 3 -13.01 29.97 17.79
C LYS A 3 -13.63 29.26 18.98
N SER A 4 -13.89 27.97 18.90
CA SER A 4 -14.55 27.19 19.93
C SER A 4 -14.05 25.72 19.83
N GLY A 5 -13.36 25.27 20.84
CA GLY A 5 -12.83 23.93 20.98
C GLY A 5 -13.17 23.33 22.34
N LEU A 6 -12.16 22.78 23.04
CA LEU A 6 -12.32 22.23 24.37
C LEU A 6 -12.88 23.27 25.33
N TRP A 7 -13.91 22.92 26.12
CA TRP A 7 -14.63 23.81 27.03
C TRP A 7 -15.15 25.09 26.37
N LYS A 8 -15.48 25.04 25.07
CA LYS A 8 -15.93 26.19 24.27
C LYS A 8 -14.92 27.35 24.17
N SER A 9 -13.65 27.07 24.47
CA SER A 9 -12.54 28.04 24.39
C SER A 9 -11.71 27.78 23.12
N PRO A 10 -10.99 28.81 22.60
CA PRO A 10 -10.00 28.60 21.55
C PRO A 10 -9.00 27.53 21.96
N THR A 11 -8.74 26.59 21.07
CA THR A 11 -7.94 25.39 21.39
C THR A 11 -6.94 25.10 20.27
N CYS A 12 -5.67 24.96 20.64
CA CYS A 12 -4.64 24.42 19.76
C CYS A 12 -4.84 22.92 19.56
N LEU A 13 -4.82 22.48 18.29
CA LEU A 13 -4.84 21.08 17.91
C LEU A 13 -3.60 20.76 17.07
N ASN A 14 -2.76 19.88 17.57
CA ASN A 14 -1.55 19.43 16.88
C ASN A 14 -1.41 17.92 17.02
N ASN A 15 -0.54 17.33 16.18
CA ASN A 15 -0.15 15.94 16.31
C ASN A 15 0.50 15.69 17.67
N VAL A 16 0.31 14.51 18.25
CA VAL A 16 0.85 14.15 19.56
C VAL A 16 2.38 14.17 19.59
N GLU A 17 3.03 13.78 18.49
CA GLU A 17 4.48 13.83 18.36
C GLU A 17 5.01 15.27 18.39
N THR A 18 4.28 16.22 17.77
CA THR A 18 4.57 17.65 17.88
C THR A 18 4.55 18.12 19.34
N PHE A 19 3.51 17.74 20.10
CA PHE A 19 3.43 18.09 21.53
C PHE A 19 4.52 17.41 22.36
N ALA A 20 4.87 16.16 22.05
CA ALA A 20 5.91 15.41 22.75
C ALA A 20 7.31 16.03 22.59
N ASN A 21 7.58 16.70 21.47
CA ASN A 21 8.84 17.40 21.25
C ASN A 21 8.97 18.72 22.03
N ILE A 22 7.88 19.37 22.39
CA ILE A 22 7.89 20.70 23.03
C ILE A 22 8.71 20.71 24.33
N PRO A 23 8.56 19.76 25.29
CA PRO A 23 9.33 19.77 26.52
C PRO A 23 10.84 19.66 26.25
N ALA A 24 11.26 18.81 25.30
CA ALA A 24 12.67 18.65 24.96
C ALA A 24 13.24 19.93 24.33
N ILE A 25 12.48 20.58 23.46
CA ILE A 25 12.88 21.86 22.83
C ILE A 25 13.03 22.97 23.86
N ILE A 26 12.10 23.07 24.82
CA ILE A 26 12.18 24.08 25.89
C ILE A 26 13.39 23.86 26.78
N LEU A 27 13.70 22.59 27.12
CA LEU A 27 14.82 22.25 28.00
C LEU A 27 16.19 22.36 27.34
N LYS A 28 16.31 21.98 26.06
CA LYS A 28 17.58 21.91 25.33
C LYS A 28 17.83 23.09 24.39
N GLY A 29 16.82 23.89 24.12
CA GLY A 29 16.86 25.06 23.25
C GLY A 29 16.44 24.77 21.79
N GLY A 30 15.99 25.82 21.10
CA GLY A 30 15.58 25.72 19.70
C GLY A 30 16.70 25.33 18.75
N ASP A 31 17.90 25.84 18.96
CA ASP A 31 19.08 25.52 18.15
C ASP A 31 19.45 24.03 18.21
N TRP A 32 19.31 23.41 19.37
CA TRP A 32 19.51 21.98 19.50
C TRP A 32 18.55 21.20 18.58
N PHE A 33 17.28 21.55 18.54
CA PHE A 33 16.30 20.87 17.68
C PHE A 33 16.51 21.18 16.21
N ALA A 34 16.85 22.44 15.87
CA ALA A 34 17.10 22.85 14.51
C ALA A 34 18.34 22.18 13.87
N ASN A 35 19.32 21.78 14.69
CA ASN A 35 20.52 21.06 14.24
C ASN A 35 20.30 19.55 14.07
N LEU A 36 19.13 19.02 14.40
CA LEU A 36 18.73 17.64 14.10
C LEU A 36 17.91 17.62 12.81
N GLY A 37 18.21 16.69 11.93
CA GLY A 37 17.46 16.52 10.69
C GLY A 37 18.05 17.29 9.50
N THR A 38 17.18 17.72 8.59
CA THR A 38 17.54 18.47 7.39
C THR A 38 17.22 19.97 7.53
N GLU A 39 17.70 20.79 6.61
CA GLU A 39 17.41 22.24 6.60
C GLU A 39 15.90 22.53 6.57
N ASP A 40 15.14 21.76 5.76
CA ASP A 40 13.69 21.93 5.60
C ASP A 40 12.85 21.11 6.58
N SER A 41 13.47 20.15 7.27
CA SER A 41 12.75 19.24 8.17
C SER A 41 13.60 18.92 9.40
N SER A 42 13.44 19.74 10.45
CA SER A 42 14.21 19.61 11.69
C SER A 42 13.63 18.54 12.63
N GLY A 43 14.50 17.99 13.47
CA GLY A 43 14.14 17.06 14.54
C GLY A 43 14.20 15.60 14.13
N THR A 44 13.47 14.80 14.86
CA THR A 44 13.35 13.34 14.67
C THR A 44 11.94 12.99 14.21
N LYS A 45 11.77 11.79 13.67
CA LYS A 45 10.48 11.23 13.32
C LYS A 45 10.36 9.81 13.87
N VAL A 46 9.22 9.52 14.49
CA VAL A 46 8.87 8.17 14.90
C VAL A 46 8.08 7.49 13.80
N PHE A 47 8.54 6.29 13.39
CA PHE A 47 7.82 5.43 12.46
C PHE A 47 7.32 4.17 13.16
N ALA A 48 6.06 3.81 12.85
CA ALA A 48 5.52 2.49 13.07
C ALA A 48 5.93 1.62 11.87
N LEU A 49 7.07 0.95 11.97
CA LEU A 49 7.61 0.06 10.94
C LEU A 49 6.92 -1.29 11.03
N GLY A 50 6.34 -1.74 9.93
CA GLY A 50 5.59 -3.00 9.87
C GLY A 50 5.56 -3.59 8.46
N GLY A 51 4.78 -4.66 8.31
CA GLY A 51 4.68 -5.40 7.05
C GLY A 51 5.74 -6.48 6.90
N LYS A 52 6.35 -6.57 5.73
CA LYS A 52 7.33 -7.59 5.34
C LYS A 52 8.76 -7.16 5.68
N VAL A 53 9.02 -6.96 6.96
CA VAL A 53 10.33 -6.57 7.49
C VAL A 53 10.66 -7.46 8.69
N GLU A 54 11.94 -7.77 8.91
CA GLU A 54 12.37 -8.69 9.96
C GLU A 54 12.03 -8.15 11.37
N ASN A 55 12.35 -6.89 11.64
CA ASN A 55 12.09 -6.24 12.92
C ASN A 55 10.93 -5.24 12.79
N VAL A 56 9.77 -5.60 13.28
CA VAL A 56 8.60 -4.70 13.36
C VAL A 56 8.59 -3.96 14.68
N GLY A 57 8.16 -2.69 14.68
CA GLY A 57 8.08 -1.90 15.90
C GLY A 57 8.09 -0.40 15.66
N LEU A 58 8.31 0.35 16.74
CA LEU A 58 8.50 1.80 16.68
C LEU A 58 9.98 2.12 16.52
N VAL A 59 10.29 2.98 15.56
CA VAL A 59 11.64 3.41 15.21
C VAL A 59 11.68 4.92 15.22
N GLU A 60 12.55 5.53 16.04
CA GLU A 60 12.81 6.98 16.00
C GLU A 60 14.14 7.23 15.29
N VAL A 61 14.10 8.08 14.28
CA VAL A 61 15.29 8.44 13.47
C VAL A 61 15.33 9.95 13.23
N PRO A 62 16.51 10.53 13.04
CA PRO A 62 16.64 11.91 12.57
C PRO A 62 15.97 12.08 11.20
N MET A 63 15.34 13.22 10.99
CA MET A 63 14.90 13.60 9.64
C MET A 63 16.11 13.61 8.69
N GLY A 64 15.92 13.14 7.46
CA GLY A 64 17.01 12.95 6.51
C GLY A 64 17.63 11.56 6.48
N THR A 65 17.31 10.68 7.44
CA THR A 65 17.65 9.23 7.35
C THR A 65 17.02 8.65 6.08
N THR A 66 17.71 7.76 5.37
CA THR A 66 17.17 7.18 4.15
C THR A 66 16.16 6.09 4.42
N LEU A 67 15.23 5.87 3.50
CA LEU A 67 14.30 4.72 3.57
C LEU A 67 15.08 3.40 3.60
N ARG A 68 16.22 3.32 2.91
CA ARG A 68 17.11 2.15 2.92
C ARG A 68 17.61 1.84 4.31
N ASP A 69 18.14 2.83 5.02
CA ASP A 69 18.66 2.63 6.37
C ASP A 69 17.56 2.15 7.33
N ILE A 70 16.36 2.72 7.21
CA ILE A 70 15.22 2.32 8.05
C ILE A 70 14.81 0.87 7.78
N VAL A 71 14.66 0.49 6.51
CA VAL A 71 14.16 -0.85 6.13
C VAL A 71 15.22 -1.93 6.35
N PHE A 72 16.48 -1.68 5.96
CA PHE A 72 17.50 -2.72 5.93
C PHE A 72 18.42 -2.71 7.16
N GLU A 73 18.91 -1.54 7.60
CA GLU A 73 19.82 -1.48 8.74
C GLU A 73 19.06 -1.60 10.07
N ILE A 74 17.97 -0.85 10.22
CA ILE A 74 17.18 -0.87 11.47
C ILE A 74 16.16 -2.01 11.43
N GLY A 75 15.41 -2.11 10.35
CA GLY A 75 14.38 -3.13 10.15
C GLY A 75 14.91 -4.54 9.89
N GLY A 76 16.20 -4.69 9.59
CA GLY A 76 16.83 -6.00 9.34
C GLY A 76 16.53 -6.58 7.95
N GLY A 77 15.89 -5.82 7.05
CA GLY A 77 15.58 -6.25 5.68
C GLY A 77 14.34 -7.13 5.58
N ILE A 78 14.22 -7.81 4.44
CA ILE A 78 13.06 -8.64 4.10
C ILE A 78 13.27 -10.07 4.60
N PRO A 79 12.33 -10.64 5.37
CA PRO A 79 12.46 -11.99 5.90
C PRO A 79 12.46 -13.06 4.80
N GLU A 80 12.91 -14.26 5.15
CA GLU A 80 12.90 -15.47 4.28
C GLU A 80 13.66 -15.32 2.97
N GLY A 81 14.56 -14.34 2.84
CA GLY A 81 15.35 -14.11 1.62
C GLY A 81 14.54 -13.61 0.43
N LYS A 82 13.31 -13.16 0.66
CA LYS A 82 12.48 -12.53 -0.39
C LYS A 82 13.03 -11.18 -0.80
N LYS A 83 12.57 -10.69 -1.94
CA LYS A 83 13.00 -9.39 -2.47
C LYS A 83 12.08 -8.29 -1.97
N PHE A 84 12.69 -7.16 -1.56
CA PHE A 84 11.97 -5.92 -1.34
C PHE A 84 11.24 -5.49 -2.61
N LYS A 85 10.02 -5.00 -2.48
CA LYS A 85 9.21 -4.52 -3.58
C LYS A 85 8.89 -3.03 -3.45
N ALA A 86 8.32 -2.66 -2.31
CA ALA A 86 7.96 -1.27 -2.03
C ALA A 86 7.91 -1.00 -0.54
N VAL A 87 7.98 0.26 -0.17
CA VAL A 87 7.58 0.75 1.14
C VAL A 87 6.49 1.80 1.00
N GLN A 88 5.40 1.63 1.72
CA GLN A 88 4.32 2.61 1.77
C GLN A 88 4.53 3.49 2.99
N THR A 89 4.52 4.81 2.79
CA THR A 89 4.63 5.82 3.86
C THR A 89 3.40 6.72 3.87
N GLY A 90 3.14 7.38 4.98
CA GLY A 90 2.03 8.33 5.10
C GLY A 90 0.69 7.72 5.48
N GLY A 91 0.66 6.43 5.84
CA GLY A 91 -0.58 5.72 6.15
C GLY A 91 -1.45 5.48 4.90
N PRO A 92 -2.75 5.17 5.05
CA PRO A 92 -3.61 4.76 3.93
C PRO A 92 -3.72 5.75 2.77
N SER A 93 -3.40 7.01 3.01
CA SER A 93 -3.46 8.08 1.99
C SER A 93 -2.07 8.46 1.46
N GLY A 94 -1.03 7.72 1.81
CA GLY A 94 0.32 7.93 1.32
C GLY A 94 0.62 7.18 0.01
N GLY A 95 1.87 7.27 -0.46
CA GLY A 95 2.31 6.62 -1.69
C GLY A 95 3.13 5.37 -1.44
N CYS A 96 3.14 4.46 -2.41
CA CYS A 96 4.03 3.30 -2.46
C CYS A 96 5.32 3.68 -3.17
N ILE A 97 6.45 3.50 -2.50
CA ILE A 97 7.79 3.92 -2.94
C ILE A 97 8.56 2.67 -3.36
N PRO A 98 8.97 2.55 -4.65
CA PRO A 98 9.68 1.38 -5.16
C PRO A 98 11.16 1.38 -4.81
N THR A 99 11.86 0.32 -5.20
CA THR A 99 13.29 0.08 -4.90
C THR A 99 14.21 1.22 -5.37
N GLU A 100 13.93 1.85 -6.52
CA GLU A 100 14.73 2.92 -7.10
C GLU A 100 14.75 4.21 -6.26
N HIS A 101 13.80 4.36 -5.34
CA HIS A 101 13.70 5.50 -4.44
C HIS A 101 14.04 5.18 -2.98
N LEU A 102 14.68 4.03 -2.70
CA LEU A 102 15.08 3.66 -1.34
C LEU A 102 16.09 4.63 -0.71
N ASP A 103 16.89 5.32 -1.52
CA ASP A 103 17.87 6.29 -1.03
C ASP A 103 17.27 7.70 -0.81
N THR A 104 15.94 7.84 -0.97
CA THR A 104 15.23 9.09 -0.64
C THR A 104 15.29 9.33 0.86
N PRO A 105 15.73 10.52 1.29
CA PRO A 105 15.70 10.89 2.71
C PRO A 105 14.25 11.09 3.18
N ILE A 106 13.98 10.73 4.42
CA ILE A 106 12.70 10.98 5.06
C ILE A 106 12.61 12.44 5.50
N ASP A 107 12.22 13.28 4.59
CA ASP A 107 11.78 14.66 4.86
C ASP A 107 10.49 14.97 4.09
N PHE A 108 9.84 16.06 4.46
CA PHE A 108 8.53 16.40 3.89
C PHE A 108 8.61 16.71 2.40
N GLY A 109 9.65 17.39 1.96
CA GLY A 109 9.85 17.78 0.56
C GLY A 109 10.19 16.59 -0.32
N SER A 110 11.19 15.80 0.09
CA SER A 110 11.67 14.64 -0.67
C SER A 110 10.60 13.57 -0.87
N LEU A 111 9.86 13.22 0.18
CA LEU A 111 8.76 12.25 0.06
C LEU A 111 7.64 12.77 -0.83
N SER A 112 7.31 14.07 -0.74
CA SER A 112 6.28 14.66 -1.60
C SER A 112 6.67 14.69 -3.07
N SER A 113 7.95 14.90 -3.38
CA SER A 113 8.47 14.96 -4.77
C SER A 113 8.35 13.62 -5.52
N ILE A 114 8.29 12.50 -4.78
CA ILE A 114 8.13 11.16 -5.35
C ILE A 114 6.69 10.62 -5.22
N GLY A 115 5.71 11.49 -4.97
CA GLY A 115 4.29 11.11 -4.90
C GLY A 115 3.87 10.42 -3.60
N SER A 116 4.68 10.54 -2.53
CA SER A 116 4.35 10.01 -1.21
C SER A 116 4.20 11.13 -0.18
N MET A 117 4.10 10.79 1.09
CA MET A 117 4.03 11.76 2.19
C MET A 117 4.57 11.15 3.49
N MET A 118 4.97 12.02 4.42
CA MET A 118 5.40 11.64 5.76
C MET A 118 4.25 11.06 6.60
N GLY A 119 3.11 11.70 6.57
CA GLY A 119 1.96 11.36 7.42
C GLY A 119 2.30 11.38 8.90
N SER A 120 1.63 10.53 9.66
CA SER A 120 1.87 10.35 11.11
C SER A 120 2.98 9.33 11.44
N GLY A 121 3.69 8.80 10.45
CA GLY A 121 4.79 7.86 10.64
C GLY A 121 4.42 6.39 10.44
N GLY A 122 3.31 6.07 9.77
CA GLY A 122 3.06 4.71 9.30
C GLY A 122 4.03 4.35 8.17
N MET A 123 4.69 3.20 8.30
CA MET A 123 5.62 2.67 7.28
C MET A 123 5.37 1.18 7.11
N LEU A 124 4.84 0.79 5.95
CA LEU A 124 4.52 -0.60 5.62
C LEU A 124 5.46 -1.10 4.52
N VAL A 125 6.27 -2.09 4.85
CA VAL A 125 7.20 -2.72 3.92
C VAL A 125 6.51 -3.87 3.19
N LEU A 126 6.70 -3.95 1.88
CA LEU A 126 6.09 -4.92 0.97
C LEU A 126 7.18 -5.71 0.25
N ASP A 127 6.94 -7.02 0.04
CA ASP A 127 7.84 -7.91 -0.67
C ASP A 127 7.27 -8.34 -2.05
N GLU A 128 8.02 -9.14 -2.77
CA GLU A 128 7.66 -9.64 -4.10
C GLU A 128 6.35 -10.46 -4.13
N SER A 129 5.86 -10.93 -2.97
CA SER A 129 4.61 -11.67 -2.86
C SER A 129 3.39 -10.77 -2.68
N ASP A 130 3.56 -9.45 -2.60
CA ASP A 130 2.45 -8.50 -2.50
C ASP A 130 2.03 -7.99 -3.89
N CYS A 131 0.72 -7.96 -4.14
CA CYS A 131 0.16 -7.42 -5.37
C CYS A 131 -0.12 -5.93 -5.22
N MET A 132 0.50 -5.09 -6.04
CA MET A 132 0.36 -3.63 -5.91
C MET A 132 -1.04 -3.12 -6.26
N VAL A 133 -1.78 -3.84 -7.11
CA VAL A 133 -3.19 -3.53 -7.41
C VAL A 133 -4.08 -3.80 -6.19
N ASP A 134 -3.84 -4.92 -5.50
CA ASP A 134 -4.57 -5.30 -4.29
C ASP A 134 -4.22 -4.38 -3.11
N ILE A 135 -2.97 -3.97 -2.99
CA ILE A 135 -2.52 -2.98 -2.00
C ILE A 135 -3.19 -1.61 -2.24
N ALA A 136 -3.26 -1.14 -3.47
CA ALA A 136 -3.97 0.11 -3.79
C ALA A 136 -5.46 0.01 -3.44
N LYS A 137 -6.10 -1.13 -3.75
CA LYS A 137 -7.48 -1.42 -3.37
C LYS A 137 -7.66 -1.38 -1.85
N PHE A 138 -6.83 -2.07 -1.10
CA PHE A 138 -6.88 -2.14 0.37
C PHE A 138 -6.83 -0.75 1.03
N PHE A 139 -5.89 0.11 0.60
CA PHE A 139 -5.81 1.47 1.14
C PHE A 139 -6.99 2.35 0.75
N LEU A 140 -7.53 2.14 -0.45
CA LEU A 140 -8.67 2.90 -0.92
C LEU A 140 -9.97 2.50 -0.19
N GLU A 141 -10.14 1.22 0.18
CA GLU A 141 -11.24 0.73 1.01
C GLU A 141 -11.32 1.52 2.31
N PHE A 142 -10.21 1.64 3.03
CA PHE A 142 -10.13 2.47 4.23
C PHE A 142 -10.57 3.93 3.97
N THR A 143 -10.10 4.53 2.87
CA THR A 143 -10.43 5.93 2.56
C THR A 143 -11.91 6.12 2.22
N VAL A 144 -12.54 5.14 1.56
CA VAL A 144 -13.99 5.14 1.29
C VAL A 144 -14.77 5.10 2.60
N GLU A 145 -14.37 4.26 3.55
CA GLU A 145 -15.01 4.14 4.87
C GLU A 145 -14.87 5.43 5.71
N GLU A 146 -13.71 6.08 5.66
CA GLU A 146 -13.43 7.30 6.42
C GLU A 146 -13.97 8.58 5.75
N SER A 147 -14.54 8.49 4.57
CA SER A 147 -15.10 9.65 3.88
C SER A 147 -16.29 10.26 4.64
N CYS A 148 -16.19 11.55 4.96
CA CYS A 148 -17.31 12.28 5.62
C CYS A 148 -18.54 12.47 4.70
N GLY A 149 -18.47 12.11 3.41
CA GLY A 149 -19.57 12.19 2.45
C GLY A 149 -19.97 13.60 1.96
N LYS A 150 -19.25 14.67 2.35
CA LYS A 150 -19.66 16.06 2.00
C LYS A 150 -19.46 16.39 0.53
N CYS A 151 -18.27 16.17 -0.01
CA CYS A 151 -17.98 16.56 -1.40
C CYS A 151 -18.08 15.39 -2.37
N THR A 152 -18.68 15.63 -3.52
CA THR A 152 -18.92 14.61 -4.56
C THR A 152 -17.64 13.95 -5.05
N PRO A 153 -16.51 14.66 -5.33
CA PRO A 153 -15.30 14.02 -5.79
C PRO A 153 -14.78 12.95 -4.84
N CYS A 154 -14.77 13.21 -3.53
CA CYS A 154 -14.39 12.21 -2.54
C CYS A 154 -15.46 11.11 -2.42
N ARG A 155 -16.73 11.46 -2.07
CA ARG A 155 -17.78 10.48 -1.80
C ARG A 155 -18.03 9.51 -2.95
N ILE A 156 -18.19 10.03 -4.16
CA ILE A 156 -18.51 9.22 -5.34
C ILE A 156 -17.24 8.73 -6.02
N GLY A 157 -16.24 9.61 -6.16
CA GLY A 157 -15.02 9.29 -6.89
C GLY A 157 -14.23 8.17 -6.25
N THR A 158 -14.01 8.19 -4.93
CA THR A 158 -13.27 7.11 -4.25
C THR A 158 -14.01 5.77 -4.35
N THR A 159 -15.34 5.77 -4.26
CA THR A 159 -16.14 4.54 -4.47
C THR A 159 -15.97 4.00 -5.89
N ARG A 160 -15.96 4.88 -6.89
CA ARG A 160 -15.75 4.48 -8.30
C ARG A 160 -14.34 3.95 -8.54
N LEU A 161 -13.31 4.57 -7.97
CA LEU A 161 -11.95 4.02 -8.02
C LEU A 161 -11.90 2.60 -7.42
N LEU A 162 -12.57 2.40 -6.29
CA LEU A 162 -12.63 1.10 -5.62
C LEU A 162 -13.36 0.05 -6.47
N GLU A 163 -14.45 0.42 -7.11
CA GLU A 163 -15.16 -0.46 -8.05
C GLU A 163 -14.27 -0.89 -9.23
N ILE A 164 -13.49 0.03 -9.79
CA ILE A 164 -12.56 -0.27 -10.89
C ILE A 164 -11.44 -1.20 -10.41
N LEU A 165 -10.80 -0.91 -9.27
CA LEU A 165 -9.76 -1.79 -8.72
C LEU A 165 -10.31 -3.19 -8.38
N THR A 166 -11.53 -3.26 -7.86
CA THR A 166 -12.21 -4.53 -7.60
C THR A 166 -12.42 -5.31 -8.89
N LYS A 167 -12.93 -4.65 -9.93
CA LYS A 167 -13.10 -5.23 -11.27
C LYS A 167 -11.78 -5.77 -11.84
N ILE A 168 -10.67 -5.05 -11.64
CA ILE A 168 -9.34 -5.46 -12.09
C ILE A 168 -8.85 -6.70 -11.32
N THR A 169 -8.94 -6.68 -9.99
CA THR A 169 -8.50 -7.80 -9.14
C THR A 169 -9.36 -9.05 -9.30
N GLU A 170 -10.60 -8.90 -9.74
CA GLU A 170 -11.51 -10.00 -10.10
C GLU A 170 -11.32 -10.55 -11.54
N GLY A 171 -10.39 -9.97 -12.31
CA GLY A 171 -10.07 -10.42 -13.66
C GLY A 171 -10.95 -9.85 -14.77
N ASN A 172 -11.89 -8.95 -14.43
CA ASN A 172 -12.82 -8.33 -15.37
C ASN A 172 -12.33 -6.97 -15.89
N GLY A 173 -11.14 -6.51 -15.45
CA GLY A 173 -10.55 -5.24 -15.87
C GLY A 173 -10.19 -5.18 -17.33
N THR A 174 -10.16 -3.98 -17.88
CA THR A 174 -9.80 -3.65 -19.27
C THR A 174 -8.74 -2.56 -19.30
N LEU A 175 -8.09 -2.33 -20.44
CA LEU A 175 -7.14 -1.22 -20.59
C LEU A 175 -7.81 0.14 -20.36
N GLN A 176 -9.08 0.31 -20.76
CA GLN A 176 -9.82 1.55 -20.50
C GLN A 176 -9.97 1.82 -19.00
N ASP A 177 -10.10 0.78 -18.18
CA ASP A 177 -10.19 0.96 -16.73
C ASP A 177 -8.90 1.57 -16.13
N LEU A 178 -7.74 1.40 -16.77
CA LEU A 178 -6.49 2.04 -16.32
C LEU A 178 -6.50 3.55 -16.60
N ASP A 179 -6.97 3.94 -17.78
CA ASP A 179 -7.13 5.36 -18.14
C ASP A 179 -8.17 6.03 -17.24
N ASP A 180 -9.27 5.31 -16.96
CA ASP A 180 -10.34 5.80 -16.08
C ASP A 180 -9.85 5.96 -14.63
N LEU A 181 -8.99 5.03 -14.12
CA LEU A 181 -8.35 5.16 -12.79
C LEU A 181 -7.51 6.43 -12.71
N GLU A 182 -6.63 6.68 -13.68
CA GLU A 182 -5.75 7.84 -13.70
C GLU A 182 -6.53 9.15 -13.74
N ASN A 183 -7.44 9.29 -14.71
CA ASN A 183 -8.27 10.50 -14.88
C ASN A 183 -9.15 10.79 -13.66
N LEU A 184 -9.75 9.75 -13.09
CA LEU A 184 -10.63 9.90 -11.93
C LEU A 184 -9.82 10.24 -10.67
N ALA A 185 -8.65 9.62 -10.50
CA ALA A 185 -7.74 9.90 -9.39
C ALA A 185 -7.29 11.37 -9.39
N GLU A 186 -6.87 11.90 -10.53
CA GLU A 186 -6.50 13.31 -10.69
C GLU A 186 -7.68 14.26 -10.41
N THR A 187 -8.86 13.89 -10.88
CA THR A 187 -10.08 14.66 -10.62
C THR A 187 -10.40 14.72 -9.13
N ILE A 188 -10.29 13.61 -8.42
CA ILE A 188 -10.52 13.57 -6.97
C ILE A 188 -9.48 14.40 -6.24
N GLN A 189 -8.21 14.30 -6.61
CA GLN A 189 -7.12 15.02 -5.99
C GLN A 189 -7.29 16.54 -6.12
N THR A 190 -7.70 17.01 -7.29
CA THR A 190 -7.84 18.46 -7.57
C THR A 190 -9.13 19.04 -7.05
N ALA A 191 -10.26 18.33 -7.14
CA ALA A 191 -11.58 18.86 -6.86
C ALA A 191 -12.09 18.58 -5.43
N SER A 192 -11.41 17.74 -4.63
CA SER A 192 -11.82 17.48 -3.25
C SER A 192 -11.56 18.67 -2.33
N LEU A 193 -12.47 18.84 -1.33
CA LEU A 193 -12.45 20.02 -0.46
C LEU A 193 -11.46 19.93 0.71
N CYS A 194 -11.02 18.73 1.10
CA CYS A 194 -10.17 18.55 2.27
C CYS A 194 -9.00 17.58 1.99
N GLY A 195 -8.04 17.53 2.94
CA GLY A 195 -6.83 16.72 2.82
C GLY A 195 -7.10 15.24 2.59
N LEU A 196 -8.12 14.65 3.26
CA LEU A 196 -8.45 13.23 3.05
C LEU A 196 -8.81 12.95 1.59
N GLY A 197 -9.75 13.71 1.01
CA GLY A 197 -10.14 13.50 -0.37
C GLY A 197 -9.02 13.79 -1.37
N LYS A 198 -8.19 14.82 -1.11
CA LYS A 198 -7.04 15.15 -1.97
C LYS A 198 -5.96 14.07 -1.95
N ALA A 199 -5.75 13.42 -0.81
CA ALA A 199 -4.73 12.38 -0.66
C ALA A 199 -5.24 10.96 -0.95
N ALA A 200 -6.55 10.75 -0.96
CA ALA A 200 -7.18 9.45 -1.20
C ALA A 200 -6.65 8.69 -2.43
N PRO A 201 -6.39 9.36 -3.58
CA PRO A 201 -5.90 8.69 -4.77
C PRO A 201 -4.41 8.36 -4.76
N ASN A 202 -3.60 8.85 -3.80
CA ASN A 202 -2.14 8.67 -3.82
C ASN A 202 -1.70 7.21 -3.93
N PRO A 203 -2.27 6.23 -3.20
CA PRO A 203 -1.89 4.83 -3.38
C PRO A 203 -2.15 4.32 -4.80
N VAL A 204 -3.25 4.75 -5.42
CA VAL A 204 -3.60 4.37 -6.80
C VAL A 204 -2.62 4.99 -7.79
N LEU A 205 -2.37 6.30 -7.69
CA LEU A 205 -1.46 7.02 -8.59
C LEU A 205 -0.03 6.51 -8.48
N SER A 206 0.51 6.33 -7.27
CA SER A 206 1.87 5.83 -7.07
C SER A 206 2.03 4.39 -7.56
N THR A 207 1.05 3.52 -7.33
CA THR A 207 1.13 2.14 -7.83
C THR A 207 0.95 2.07 -9.35
N LEU A 208 0.10 2.90 -9.96
CA LEU A 208 0.01 3.02 -11.42
C LEU A 208 1.32 3.56 -12.04
N GLN A 209 1.96 4.52 -11.38
CA GLN A 209 3.20 5.12 -11.87
C GLN A 209 4.36 4.11 -11.84
N TYR A 210 4.56 3.42 -10.71
CA TYR A 210 5.76 2.60 -10.48
C TYR A 210 5.58 1.12 -10.77
N PHE A 211 4.34 0.62 -10.82
CA PHE A 211 4.02 -0.80 -10.99
C PHE A 211 3.00 -1.03 -12.11
N LYS A 212 3.05 -0.20 -13.15
CA LYS A 212 2.13 -0.27 -14.30
C LYS A 212 2.08 -1.65 -14.94
N ASP A 213 3.20 -2.34 -14.98
CA ASP A 213 3.29 -3.68 -15.57
C ASP A 213 2.40 -4.70 -14.83
N GLU A 214 2.25 -4.56 -13.50
CA GLU A 214 1.34 -5.43 -12.75
C GLU A 214 -0.13 -5.15 -13.13
N TYR A 215 -0.50 -3.89 -13.31
CA TYR A 215 -1.84 -3.54 -13.80
C TYR A 215 -2.10 -4.11 -15.19
N ILE A 216 -1.14 -3.97 -16.10
CA ILE A 216 -1.23 -4.55 -17.45
C ILE A 216 -1.38 -6.07 -17.37
N ALA A 217 -0.58 -6.76 -16.56
CA ALA A 217 -0.71 -8.20 -16.36
C ALA A 217 -2.12 -8.61 -15.88
N HIS A 218 -2.73 -7.82 -14.98
CA HIS A 218 -4.10 -8.08 -14.51
C HIS A 218 -5.16 -7.88 -15.61
N VAL A 219 -5.04 -6.82 -16.42
CA VAL A 219 -6.09 -6.47 -17.40
C VAL A 219 -5.90 -7.14 -18.74
N VAL A 220 -4.66 -7.39 -19.19
CA VAL A 220 -4.34 -8.01 -20.49
C VAL A 220 -4.12 -9.51 -20.34
N ASP A 221 -3.14 -9.90 -19.51
CA ASP A 221 -2.73 -11.30 -19.35
C ASP A 221 -3.67 -12.10 -18.44
N LYS A 222 -4.60 -11.41 -17.76
CA LYS A 222 -5.50 -12.00 -16.77
C LYS A 222 -4.75 -12.81 -15.72
N LYS A 223 -3.62 -12.29 -15.26
CA LYS A 223 -2.72 -12.93 -14.32
C LYS A 223 -2.30 -11.96 -13.21
N CYS A 224 -2.29 -12.43 -11.98
CA CYS A 224 -1.71 -11.71 -10.85
C CYS A 224 -0.25 -12.21 -10.65
N PRO A 225 0.78 -11.39 -10.94
CA PRO A 225 2.17 -11.82 -10.79
C PRO A 225 2.53 -12.26 -9.36
N ALA A 226 1.97 -11.60 -8.37
CA ALA A 226 2.18 -11.92 -6.95
C ALA A 226 1.31 -13.09 -6.44
N GLY A 227 0.39 -13.62 -7.25
CA GLY A 227 -0.48 -14.74 -6.85
C GLY A 227 -1.49 -14.41 -5.74
N LYS A 228 -1.86 -13.14 -5.55
CA LYS A 228 -2.81 -12.71 -4.51
C LYS A 228 -4.25 -12.70 -4.96
N CYS A 229 -4.51 -12.21 -6.18
CA CYS A 229 -5.86 -12.05 -6.72
C CYS A 229 -6.45 -13.42 -7.09
N GLN A 230 -7.32 -13.94 -6.24
CA GLN A 230 -7.84 -15.31 -6.35
C GLN A 230 -8.46 -15.61 -7.72
N ASN A 231 -9.22 -14.68 -8.29
CA ASN A 231 -9.88 -14.86 -9.58
C ASN A 231 -8.89 -14.91 -10.76
N LEU A 232 -7.66 -14.46 -10.57
CA LEU A 232 -6.57 -14.47 -11.56
C LEU A 232 -5.58 -15.61 -11.35
N LEU A 233 -5.80 -16.48 -10.35
CA LEU A 233 -5.00 -17.68 -10.17
C LEU A 233 -5.38 -18.74 -11.20
N SER A 234 -4.38 -19.47 -11.66
CA SER A 234 -4.56 -20.68 -12.45
C SER A 234 -3.79 -21.82 -11.80
N TYR A 235 -4.47 -22.92 -11.55
CA TYR A 235 -3.86 -24.13 -11.02
C TYR A 235 -3.62 -25.12 -12.14
N PHE A 236 -2.47 -25.75 -12.14
CA PHE A 236 -2.12 -26.82 -13.07
C PHE A 236 -1.36 -27.92 -12.31
N ILE A 237 -1.40 -29.13 -12.83
CA ILE A 237 -0.67 -30.26 -12.27
C ILE A 237 0.59 -30.47 -13.11
N THR A 238 1.75 -30.40 -12.45
CA THR A 238 3.05 -30.55 -13.09
C THR A 238 3.30 -32.00 -13.54
N ASP A 239 4.29 -32.19 -14.37
CA ASP A 239 4.71 -33.55 -14.87
C ASP A 239 5.26 -34.42 -13.74
N ASP A 240 5.61 -33.84 -12.58
CA ASP A 240 6.04 -34.59 -11.38
C ASP A 240 4.88 -35.33 -10.68
N CYS A 241 3.68 -35.25 -11.22
CA CYS A 241 2.50 -35.90 -10.66
C CYS A 241 2.68 -37.43 -10.61
N LYS A 242 2.62 -37.99 -9.40
CA LYS A 242 2.76 -39.45 -9.17
C LYS A 242 1.42 -40.19 -9.24
N GLY A 243 0.32 -39.54 -9.56
CA GLY A 243 -1.00 -40.15 -9.64
C GLY A 243 -1.51 -40.71 -8.31
N CYS A 244 -1.24 -40.01 -7.19
CA CYS A 244 -1.65 -40.49 -5.85
C CYS A 244 -3.12 -40.24 -5.53
N THR A 245 -3.88 -39.57 -6.41
CA THR A 245 -5.31 -39.25 -6.30
C THR A 245 -5.71 -38.32 -5.13
N LYS A 246 -4.77 -37.82 -4.33
CA LYS A 246 -5.07 -36.95 -3.20
C LYS A 246 -5.82 -35.68 -3.65
N CYS A 247 -5.31 -34.99 -4.67
CA CYS A 247 -5.90 -33.77 -5.21
C CYS A 247 -7.34 -33.95 -5.72
N SER A 248 -7.65 -35.08 -6.39
CA SER A 248 -9.02 -35.34 -6.87
C SER A 248 -10.00 -35.64 -5.74
N ARG A 249 -9.54 -36.23 -4.62
CA ARG A 249 -10.36 -36.49 -3.43
C ARG A 249 -10.63 -35.25 -2.60
N GLU A 250 -9.65 -34.34 -2.52
CA GLU A 250 -9.76 -33.09 -1.76
C GLU A 250 -10.51 -32.00 -2.53
N CYS A 251 -10.65 -32.14 -3.86
CA CYS A 251 -11.26 -31.11 -4.69
C CYS A 251 -12.78 -30.97 -4.45
N PRO A 252 -13.26 -29.86 -3.85
CA PRO A 252 -14.68 -29.68 -3.55
C PRO A 252 -15.55 -29.53 -4.80
N ALA A 253 -14.94 -29.09 -5.92
CA ALA A 253 -15.63 -28.93 -7.22
C ALA A 253 -15.61 -30.19 -8.09
N GLY A 254 -14.88 -31.23 -7.68
CA GLY A 254 -14.69 -32.43 -8.49
C GLY A 254 -14.06 -32.17 -9.88
N CYS A 255 -13.33 -31.08 -10.02
CA CYS A 255 -12.76 -30.63 -11.31
C CYS A 255 -11.41 -31.28 -11.63
N ILE A 256 -10.90 -32.16 -10.76
CA ILE A 256 -9.62 -32.87 -10.97
C ILE A 256 -9.90 -34.32 -11.29
N THR A 257 -9.43 -34.75 -12.46
CA THR A 257 -9.62 -36.12 -12.97
C THR A 257 -8.28 -36.77 -13.26
N GLY A 258 -8.21 -38.09 -13.13
CA GLY A 258 -7.02 -38.89 -13.38
C GLY A 258 -7.11 -40.29 -12.73
N SER A 259 -6.27 -41.23 -13.19
CA SER A 259 -6.20 -42.58 -12.66
C SER A 259 -5.01 -42.74 -11.69
N VAL A 260 -5.04 -43.79 -10.87
CA VAL A 260 -3.93 -44.13 -9.97
C VAL A 260 -2.66 -44.37 -10.79
N LYS A 261 -1.55 -43.75 -10.40
CA LYS A 261 -0.24 -43.76 -11.08
C LYS A 261 -0.19 -43.05 -12.45
N GLU A 262 -1.22 -42.29 -12.80
CA GLU A 262 -1.25 -41.43 -14.00
C GLU A 262 -1.31 -39.98 -13.61
N GLN A 263 -0.81 -39.10 -14.47
CA GLN A 263 -0.91 -37.65 -14.24
C GLN A 263 -2.39 -37.22 -14.23
N HIS A 264 -2.75 -36.43 -13.22
CA HIS A 264 -4.09 -35.87 -13.12
C HIS A 264 -4.18 -34.57 -13.94
N THR A 265 -5.39 -34.19 -14.30
CA THR A 265 -5.70 -32.95 -15.02
C THR A 265 -6.74 -32.14 -14.28
N ILE A 266 -6.68 -30.83 -14.39
CA ILE A 266 -7.67 -29.90 -13.82
C ILE A 266 -8.53 -29.36 -14.93
N ASP A 267 -9.84 -29.52 -14.81
CA ASP A 267 -10.81 -28.79 -15.63
C ASP A 267 -10.91 -27.34 -15.09
N THR A 268 -10.17 -26.44 -15.72
CA THR A 268 -10.08 -25.03 -15.32
C THR A 268 -11.41 -24.30 -15.41
N SER A 269 -12.37 -24.79 -16.24
CA SER A 269 -13.69 -24.19 -16.38
C SER A 269 -14.59 -24.42 -15.15
N LYS A 270 -14.32 -25.50 -14.39
CA LYS A 270 -15.04 -25.89 -13.16
C LYS A 270 -14.27 -25.56 -11.88
N CYS A 271 -13.02 -25.16 -12.02
CA CYS A 271 -12.15 -24.92 -10.87
C CYS A 271 -12.59 -23.69 -10.08
N LEU A 272 -12.89 -23.86 -8.79
CA LEU A 272 -13.24 -22.78 -7.86
C LEU A 272 -12.03 -21.97 -7.39
N LYS A 273 -10.82 -22.31 -7.81
CA LYS A 273 -9.57 -21.66 -7.40
C LYS A 273 -9.41 -21.56 -5.88
N CYS A 274 -9.91 -22.53 -5.12
CA CYS A 274 -9.95 -22.53 -3.64
C CYS A 274 -8.60 -22.75 -2.97
N GLY A 275 -7.60 -23.28 -3.67
CA GLY A 275 -6.28 -23.59 -3.12
C GLY A 275 -6.22 -24.83 -2.22
N ALA A 276 -7.25 -25.69 -2.22
CA ALA A 276 -7.33 -26.89 -1.39
C ALA A 276 -6.28 -27.97 -1.76
#